data_7b38e6d6152adc5bd2e5774aac309403
#
_entry.id   7b38e6d6152adc5bd2e5774aac309403
#
_cell.length_a   1.000
_cell.length_b   1.000
_cell.length_c   1.000
_cell.angle_alpha   90.00
_cell.angle_beta   90.00
_cell.angle_gamma   90.00
#
_symmetry.space_group_name_H-M   'P 1'
#
loop_
_entity.id
_entity.type
_entity.pdbx_description
1 polymer ?
#
loop_
_entity_poly.entity_id
_entity_poly.type
_entity_poly.pdbx_seq_one_letter_code
_entity_poly.pdbx_strand_id
1 'polypeptide(L)' 'MKGLALSSLRVGKKYRLINFGDTNEFVIERVLGSTDFAVKDLLTLERYRLKDLYKFGKGKDFEILEIS' A
#
# COMPACT_ATOMS: atom_id res chain seq x y z
N MET A 1 10.82 -13.72 3.45
CA MET A 1 9.88 -12.75 2.91
C MET A 1 10.22 -11.36 3.44
N LYS A 2 10.14 -10.39 2.58
CA LYS A 2 10.43 -9.00 2.96
C LYS A 2 9.14 -8.20 3.08
N GLY A 3 9.15 -7.22 3.96
CA GLY A 3 8.05 -6.30 4.11
C GLY A 3 6.93 -6.83 4.97
N LEU A 4 5.83 -6.11 4.99
CA LEU A 4 4.69 -6.38 5.84
C LEU A 4 3.60 -7.15 5.10
N ALA A 5 2.85 -7.94 5.85
CA ALA A 5 1.66 -8.58 5.29
C ALA A 5 0.55 -7.53 5.14
N LEU A 6 -0.32 -7.71 4.14
CA LEU A 6 -1.43 -6.79 3.93
C LEU A 6 -2.32 -6.69 5.17
N SER A 7 -2.48 -7.78 5.90
CA SER A 7 -3.32 -7.81 7.09
C SER A 7 -2.74 -7.05 8.27
N SER A 8 -1.47 -6.64 8.22
CA SER A 8 -0.83 -5.93 9.32
C SER A 8 -0.86 -4.41 9.17
N LEU A 9 -1.44 -3.90 8.09
CA LEU A 9 -1.52 -2.46 7.87
C LEU A 9 -2.56 -1.82 8.78
N ARG A 10 -2.27 -0.59 9.22
CA ARG A 10 -3.11 0.10 10.21
C ARG A 10 -3.53 1.47 9.70
N VAL A 11 -4.76 1.86 10.03
CA VAL A 11 -5.28 3.20 9.72
C VAL A 11 -4.40 4.26 10.38
N GLY A 12 -4.11 5.31 9.63
CA GLY A 12 -3.29 6.43 10.12
C GLY A 12 -1.80 6.23 9.95
N LYS A 13 -1.38 5.03 9.56
CA LYS A 13 0.04 4.74 9.34
C LYS A 13 0.40 4.96 7.88
N LYS A 14 1.67 5.26 7.64
CA LYS A 14 2.20 5.53 6.31
C LYS A 14 3.05 4.37 5.86
N TYR A 15 2.93 4.02 4.58
CA TYR A 15 3.63 2.87 4.03
C TYR A 15 4.19 3.19 2.65
N ARG A 16 5.22 2.42 2.28
CA ARG A 16 5.77 2.42 0.93
C ARG A 16 5.51 1.06 0.32
N LEU A 17 4.95 1.04 -0.88
CA LEU A 17 4.71 -0.20 -1.62
C LEU A 17 5.54 -0.18 -2.89
N ILE A 18 6.31 -1.25 -3.10
CA ILE A 18 7.13 -1.43 -4.30
C ILE A 18 6.55 -2.59 -5.08
N ASN A 19 6.29 -2.38 -6.37
CA ASN A 19 5.74 -3.43 -7.23
C ASN A 19 6.08 -3.13 -8.68
N PHE A 20 6.66 -4.10 -9.38
CA PHE A 20 7.05 -3.96 -10.79
C PHE A 20 7.90 -2.72 -11.04
N GLY A 21 8.82 -2.44 -10.13
CA GLY A 21 9.71 -1.30 -10.24
C GLY A 21 9.12 0.04 -9.85
N ASP A 22 7.80 0.10 -9.63
CA ASP A 22 7.14 1.33 -9.20
C ASP A 22 7.08 1.42 -7.69
N THR A 23 7.20 2.64 -7.18
CA THR A 23 7.14 2.90 -5.73
C THR A 23 6.02 3.88 -5.46
N ASN A 24 5.16 3.53 -4.51
CA ASN A 24 4.08 4.40 -4.06
C ASN A 24 4.16 4.55 -2.55
N GLU A 25 3.97 5.79 -2.07
CA GLU A 25 3.92 6.08 -0.64
C GLU A 25 2.54 6.64 -0.33
N PHE A 26 1.92 6.10 0.73
CA PHE A 26 0.54 6.45 1.04
C PHE A 26 0.26 6.32 2.53
N VAL A 27 -0.85 6.90 2.95
CA VAL A 27 -1.38 6.73 4.31
C VAL A 27 -2.68 5.96 4.21
N ILE A 28 -2.88 5.03 5.14
CA ILE A 28 -4.11 4.26 5.23
C ILE A 28 -5.18 5.14 5.85
N GLU A 29 -6.29 5.37 5.15
CA GLU A 29 -7.39 6.18 5.66
C GLU A 29 -8.53 5.35 6.21
N ARG A 30 -8.79 4.19 5.61
CA ARG A 30 -9.92 3.36 6.02
C ARG A 30 -9.71 1.92 5.57
N VAL A 31 -10.22 0.99 6.36
CA VAL A 31 -10.23 -0.42 6.01
C VAL A 31 -11.47 -0.71 5.16
N LEU A 32 -11.26 -1.32 3.99
CA LEU A 32 -12.36 -1.69 3.08
C LEU A 32 -12.64 -3.19 3.09
N GLY A 33 -11.66 -3.98 3.54
CA GLY A 33 -11.79 -5.43 3.61
C GLY A 33 -10.54 -6.00 4.24
N SER A 34 -10.41 -7.33 4.28
CA SER A 34 -9.28 -7.98 4.95
C SER A 34 -7.93 -7.64 4.31
N THR A 35 -7.92 -7.35 3.00
CA THR A 35 -6.68 -7.03 2.28
C THR A 35 -6.82 -5.79 1.40
N ASP A 36 -7.86 -4.98 1.63
CA ASP A 36 -8.08 -3.79 0.84
C ASP A 36 -8.32 -2.60 1.74
N PHE A 37 -7.80 -1.45 1.32
CA PHE A 37 -7.80 -0.24 2.13
C PHE A 37 -8.03 0.97 1.23
N ALA A 38 -8.70 1.98 1.77
CA ALA A 38 -8.73 3.28 1.13
C ALA A 38 -7.47 4.02 1.57
N VAL A 39 -6.69 4.51 0.60
CA VAL A 39 -5.41 5.15 0.86
C VAL A 39 -5.37 6.52 0.21
N LYS A 40 -4.49 7.37 0.74
CA LYS A 40 -4.21 8.68 0.16
C LYS A 40 -2.73 8.72 -0.19
N ASP A 41 -2.43 9.03 -1.44
CA ASP A 41 -1.05 9.14 -1.90
C ASP A 41 -0.38 10.33 -1.23
N LEU A 42 0.84 10.13 -0.72
CA LEU A 42 1.54 11.18 -0.01
C LEU A 42 2.15 12.21 -0.95
N LEU A 43 2.36 11.86 -2.21
CA LEU A 43 2.95 12.77 -3.19
C LEU A 43 1.87 13.56 -3.94
N THR A 44 0.88 12.84 -4.50
CA THR A 44 -0.13 13.46 -5.36
C THR A 44 -1.36 13.90 -4.57
N LEU A 45 -1.54 13.39 -3.35
CA LEU A 45 -2.69 13.62 -2.49
C LEU A 45 -3.98 13.04 -3.06
N GLU A 46 -3.88 12.20 -4.08
CA GLU A 46 -5.03 11.49 -4.64
C GLU A 46 -5.41 10.31 -3.76
N ARG A 47 -6.68 9.95 -3.80
CA ARG A 47 -7.18 8.80 -3.06
C ARG A 47 -7.49 7.67 -4.01
N TYR A 48 -7.15 6.45 -3.59
CA TYR A 48 -7.42 5.25 -4.36
C TYR A 48 -7.48 4.05 -3.42
N ARG A 49 -7.74 2.88 -3.99
CA ARG A 49 -7.75 1.65 -3.19
C ARG A 49 -6.39 1.00 -3.29
N LEU A 50 -5.94 0.41 -2.18
CA LEU A 50 -4.65 -0.26 -2.16
C LEU A 50 -4.58 -1.34 -3.25
N LYS A 51 -5.68 -2.04 -3.49
CA LYS A 51 -5.74 -3.05 -4.55
C LYS A 51 -5.33 -2.53 -5.92
N ASP A 52 -5.55 -1.26 -6.19
CA ASP A 52 -5.18 -0.67 -7.48
C ASP A 52 -3.69 -0.75 -7.74
N LEU A 53 -2.88 -0.83 -6.69
CA LEU A 53 -1.42 -0.88 -6.83
C LEU A 53 -0.91 -2.27 -7.20
N TYR A 54 -1.74 -3.31 -7.05
CA TYR A 54 -1.34 -4.67 -7.41
C TYR A 54 -2.45 -5.43 -8.13
N LYS A 55 -3.36 -4.72 -8.79
CA LYS A 55 -4.49 -5.35 -9.48
C LYS A 55 -4.05 -6.21 -10.67
N PHE A 56 -2.87 -5.96 -11.21
CA PHE A 56 -2.31 -6.76 -12.30
C PHE A 56 -1.31 -7.80 -11.79
N GLY A 57 -1.29 -8.05 -10.50
CA GLY A 57 -0.44 -9.05 -9.89
C GLY A 57 0.66 -8.45 -9.03
N LYS A 58 1.40 -9.32 -8.36
CA LYS A 58 2.51 -8.94 -7.51
C LYS A 58 3.80 -9.38 -8.17
N GLY A 59 4.69 -8.42 -8.42
CA GLY A 59 5.99 -8.71 -9.02
C GLY A 59 6.94 -9.35 -8.01
N LYS A 60 8.13 -9.70 -8.48
CA LYS A 60 9.15 -10.28 -7.61
C LYS A 60 9.63 -9.31 -6.56
N ASP A 61 9.51 -8.02 -6.85
CA ASP A 61 9.94 -6.96 -5.94
C ASP A 61 8.82 -6.47 -5.02
N PHE A 62 7.66 -7.11 -5.05
CA PHE A 62 6.53 -6.68 -4.24
C PHE A 62 6.91 -6.64 -2.77
N GLU A 63 6.79 -5.44 -2.18
CA GLU A 63 7.19 -5.23 -0.80
C GLU A 63 6.42 -4.05 -0.22
N ILE A 64 6.01 -4.17 1.04
CA ILE A 64 5.37 -3.07 1.77
C ILE A 64 6.18 -2.80 3.02
N LEU A 65 6.56 -1.55 3.22
CA LEU A 65 7.34 -1.12 4.38
C LEU A 65 6.62 0.02 5.06
N GLU A 66 6.66 0.03 6.39
CA GLU A 66 6.14 1.18 7.14
C GLU A 66 7.16 2.29 7.08
N ILE A 67 6.68 3.53 6.85
CA ILE A 67 7.51 4.73 6.88
C ILE A 67 6.91 5.66 7.94
N SER A 68 7.74 6.33 8.65
CA SER A 68 7.27 7.19 9.76
C SER A 68 6.91 8.58 9.28
#